data_a9f7417722436db1d2076a366a722dda
#
_entry.id   a9f7417722436db1d2076a366a722dda
#
_cell.length_a   1.000
_cell.length_b   1.000
_cell.length_c   1.000
_cell.angle_alpha   90.00
_cell.angle_beta   90.00
_cell.angle_gamma   90.00
#
_symmetry.space_group_name_H-M   'P 1'
#
loop_
_entity.id
_entity.type
_entity.pdbx_description
1 polymer ?
#
loop_
_entity_poly.entity_id
_entity_poly.type
_entity_poly.pdbx_seq_one_letter_code
_entity_poly.pdbx_strand_id
1 'polypeptide(L)'
;MAHDDQYFLGHSSVEQRRLQQQAGELAEESARLFDQIGLAQGSRAVEIGCGPQGCLELLSSRVGPTGSVVGVELSDHAVQLAREFLSERRIKNVEVRQGNAAATGLPRERFDLATARLVLVNIPEPEKIVAEMASLVRSGGVVALHEADWSAHVCDPPLPAWDRLKVALVTYSEQKGIDLYIGRRIARMLRNAGLVDVQVHPLIHIYAPNHSRRPIFLQFVNNLRDRILAEGLISEAEFAECIASLEGHLAKPETLVISHLFIQAWGRKP
;
A
#
# COMPACT_ATOMS: atom_id res chain seq x y z
N MET A 1 -0.68 -17.26 -18.85
CA MET A 1 -1.65 -16.15 -18.99
C MET A 1 -2.65 -16.10 -17.81
N ALA A 2 -2.25 -16.38 -16.55
CA ALA A 2 -3.18 -16.48 -15.41
C ALA A 2 -2.74 -15.69 -14.17
N HIS A 3 -1.78 -14.76 -14.27
CA HIS A 3 -1.30 -14.00 -13.10
C HIS A 3 -1.61 -12.50 -13.13
N ASP A 4 -2.11 -11.96 -14.24
CA ASP A 4 -2.39 -10.51 -14.40
C ASP A 4 -3.69 -10.06 -13.71
N ASP A 5 -4.57 -10.99 -13.35
CA ASP A 5 -5.89 -10.70 -12.74
C ASP A 5 -5.87 -10.57 -11.20
N GLN A 6 -4.71 -10.73 -10.53
CA GLN A 6 -4.66 -10.79 -9.06
C GLN A 6 -4.50 -9.44 -8.37
N TYR A 7 -4.05 -8.38 -9.06
CA TYR A 7 -3.94 -7.07 -8.43
C TYR A 7 -5.25 -6.29 -8.54
N PHE A 8 -5.83 -5.96 -7.39
CA PHE A 8 -7.15 -5.34 -7.29
C PHE A 8 -7.31 -4.06 -8.11
N LEU A 9 -6.29 -3.20 -8.15
CA LEU A 9 -6.31 -1.93 -8.91
C LEU A 9 -5.82 -2.06 -10.37
N GLY A 10 -5.35 -3.24 -10.79
CA GLY A 10 -4.82 -3.48 -12.14
C GLY A 10 -3.42 -2.91 -12.37
N HIS A 11 -2.90 -3.07 -13.60
CA HIS A 11 -1.50 -2.76 -13.95
C HIS A 11 -1.36 -1.69 -15.05
N SER A 12 -2.34 -0.79 -15.20
CA SER A 12 -2.28 0.27 -16.21
C SER A 12 -1.10 1.21 -16.01
N SER A 13 -0.62 1.87 -17.09
CA SER A 13 0.43 2.88 -17.00
C SER A 13 0.04 4.08 -16.12
N VAL A 14 -1.25 4.36 -16.02
CA VAL A 14 -1.80 5.40 -15.11
C VAL A 14 -1.60 4.96 -13.67
N GLU A 15 -1.92 3.71 -13.35
CA GLU A 15 -1.72 3.14 -12.00
C GLU A 15 -0.23 3.11 -11.62
N GLN A 16 0.67 2.74 -12.54
CA GLN A 16 2.10 2.74 -12.26
C GLN A 16 2.62 4.14 -11.91
N ARG A 17 2.20 5.17 -12.65
CA ARG A 17 2.54 6.57 -12.33
C ARG A 17 1.99 7.00 -10.98
N ARG A 18 0.74 6.62 -10.67
CA ARG A 18 0.13 6.89 -9.37
C ARG A 18 0.93 6.25 -8.22
N LEU A 19 1.40 5.01 -8.40
CA LEU A 19 2.21 4.30 -7.40
C LEU A 19 3.59 4.98 -7.20
N GLN A 20 4.24 5.46 -8.26
CA GLN A 20 5.49 6.22 -8.16
C GLN A 20 5.28 7.54 -7.40
N GLN A 21 4.22 8.28 -7.73
CA GLN A 21 3.87 9.50 -7.02
C GLN A 21 3.58 9.22 -5.53
N GLN A 22 2.80 8.19 -5.22
CA GLN A 22 2.50 7.74 -3.86
C GLN A 22 3.78 7.39 -3.08
N ALA A 23 4.77 6.79 -3.73
CA ALA A 23 6.04 6.45 -3.08
C ALA A 23 6.73 7.70 -2.52
N GLY A 24 6.76 8.79 -3.29
CA GLY A 24 7.31 10.08 -2.83
C GLY A 24 6.46 10.73 -1.73
N GLU A 25 5.13 10.74 -1.90
CA GLU A 25 4.20 11.35 -0.95
C GLU A 25 4.22 10.72 0.45
N LEU A 26 4.47 9.41 0.52
CA LEU A 26 4.53 8.66 1.78
C LEU A 26 5.98 8.42 2.29
N ALA A 27 6.96 9.04 1.66
CA ALA A 27 8.38 8.80 1.99
C ALA A 27 8.72 9.23 3.42
N GLU A 28 8.24 10.41 3.86
CA GLU A 28 8.49 10.92 5.21
C GLU A 28 7.90 10.02 6.30
N GLU A 29 6.69 9.51 6.08
CA GLU A 29 6.02 8.59 7.01
C GLU A 29 6.75 7.25 7.12
N SER A 30 7.22 6.74 5.98
CA SER A 30 8.02 5.52 5.94
C SER A 30 9.39 5.74 6.60
N ALA A 31 9.99 6.93 6.43
CA ALA A 31 11.24 7.29 7.10
C ALA A 31 11.09 7.28 8.62
N ARG A 32 10.02 7.91 9.14
CA ARG A 32 9.71 7.92 10.58
C ARG A 32 9.47 6.51 11.13
N LEU A 33 8.77 5.65 10.37
CA LEU A 33 8.59 4.24 10.75
C LEU A 33 9.93 3.53 10.91
N PHE A 34 10.83 3.68 9.93
CA PHE A 34 12.14 3.03 9.98
C PHE A 34 13.04 3.59 11.09
N ASP A 35 12.88 4.87 11.46
CA ASP A 35 13.54 5.46 12.64
C ASP A 35 13.02 4.84 13.94
N GLN A 36 11.70 4.69 14.09
CA GLN A 36 11.07 4.08 15.26
C GLN A 36 11.45 2.60 15.42
N ILE A 37 11.60 1.87 14.32
CA ILE A 37 12.07 0.49 14.31
C ILE A 37 13.54 0.40 14.70
N GLY A 38 14.31 1.46 14.47
CA GLY A 38 15.76 1.49 14.66
C GLY A 38 16.51 0.72 13.58
N LEU A 39 16.07 0.84 12.31
CA LEU A 39 16.76 0.19 11.19
C LEU A 39 18.19 0.72 11.05
N ALA A 40 19.17 -0.14 11.36
CA ALA A 40 20.58 0.23 11.42
C ALA A 40 21.29 0.09 10.06
N GLN A 41 22.41 0.79 9.91
CA GLN A 41 23.34 0.54 8.81
C GLN A 41 23.88 -0.90 8.86
N GLY A 42 24.09 -1.48 7.68
CA GLY A 42 24.49 -2.88 7.55
C GLY A 42 23.33 -3.87 7.60
N SER A 43 22.11 -3.43 7.91
CA SER A 43 20.92 -4.29 7.96
C SER A 43 20.57 -4.88 6.60
N ARG A 44 19.91 -6.03 6.64
CA ARG A 44 19.26 -6.67 5.47
C ARG A 44 17.77 -6.46 5.54
N ALA A 45 17.20 -5.78 4.56
CA ALA A 45 15.76 -5.51 4.52
C ALA A 45 15.11 -6.18 3.31
N VAL A 46 13.85 -6.55 3.44
CA VAL A 46 13.01 -6.96 2.32
C VAL A 46 11.73 -6.14 2.30
N GLU A 47 11.35 -5.64 1.13
CA GLU A 47 10.07 -4.99 0.88
C GLU A 47 9.19 -5.91 0.05
N ILE A 48 8.04 -6.25 0.56
CA ILE A 48 7.04 -7.09 -0.09
C ILE A 48 6.03 -6.20 -0.81
N GLY A 49 5.77 -6.47 -2.10
CA GLY A 49 4.93 -5.64 -2.95
C GLY A 49 5.54 -4.26 -3.18
N CYS A 50 6.82 -4.21 -3.56
CA CYS A 50 7.52 -2.93 -3.72
C CYS A 50 6.99 -2.07 -4.89
N GLY A 51 6.20 -2.66 -5.81
CA GLY A 51 5.73 -1.92 -6.98
C GLY A 51 6.87 -1.34 -7.82
N PRO A 52 6.60 -0.25 -8.57
CA PRO A 52 7.60 0.35 -9.46
C PRO A 52 8.68 1.18 -8.73
N GLN A 53 8.54 1.42 -7.43
CA GLN A 53 9.48 2.23 -6.64
C GLN A 53 9.46 1.89 -5.15
N GLY A 54 8.28 1.78 -4.53
CA GLY A 54 8.12 1.45 -3.11
C GLY A 54 8.90 2.34 -2.16
N CYS A 55 9.51 1.70 -1.16
CA CYS A 55 10.44 2.30 -0.21
C CYS A 55 11.90 1.96 -0.53
N LEU A 56 12.20 1.41 -1.72
CA LEU A 56 13.50 0.83 -2.05
C LEU A 56 14.67 1.81 -1.88
N GLU A 57 14.54 3.05 -2.38
CA GLU A 57 15.57 4.09 -2.23
C GLU A 57 15.77 4.47 -0.76
N LEU A 58 14.68 4.63 -0.02
CA LEU A 58 14.72 4.97 1.39
C LEU A 58 15.38 3.86 2.22
N LEU A 59 15.00 2.61 1.98
CA LEU A 59 15.61 1.44 2.61
C LEU A 59 17.11 1.35 2.28
N SER A 60 17.46 1.50 1.00
CA SER A 60 18.85 1.53 0.53
C SER A 60 19.70 2.55 1.28
N SER A 61 19.19 3.77 1.40
CA SER A 61 19.86 4.85 2.13
C SER A 61 20.04 4.52 3.62
N ARG A 62 19.01 3.92 4.25
CA ARG A 62 19.04 3.59 5.68
C ARG A 62 20.00 2.45 6.01
N VAL A 63 19.99 1.38 5.23
CA VAL A 63 20.88 0.25 5.46
C VAL A 63 22.32 0.55 5.03
N GLY A 64 22.54 1.58 4.20
CA GLY A 64 23.85 2.02 3.76
C GLY A 64 24.58 1.02 2.86
N PRO A 65 25.84 1.31 2.48
CA PRO A 65 26.58 0.54 1.48
C PRO A 65 26.94 -0.89 1.93
N THR A 66 26.94 -1.17 3.22
CA THR A 66 27.24 -2.49 3.79
C THR A 66 25.97 -3.31 4.03
N GLY A 67 24.80 -2.69 3.94
CA GLY A 67 23.50 -3.36 4.01
C GLY A 67 22.99 -3.77 2.63
N SER A 68 21.86 -4.47 2.62
CA SER A 68 21.22 -4.90 1.38
C SER A 68 19.69 -4.84 1.47
N VAL A 69 19.05 -4.60 0.34
CA VAL A 69 17.60 -4.57 0.23
C VAL A 69 17.16 -5.52 -0.88
N VAL A 70 16.10 -6.27 -0.65
CA VAL A 70 15.40 -7.05 -1.67
C VAL A 70 13.98 -6.51 -1.81
N GLY A 71 13.59 -6.09 -3.02
CA GLY A 71 12.20 -5.82 -3.37
C GLY A 71 11.57 -7.07 -3.99
N VAL A 72 10.38 -7.44 -3.56
CA VAL A 72 9.59 -8.52 -4.18
C VAL A 72 8.32 -7.91 -4.77
N GLU A 73 8.06 -8.17 -6.05
CA GLU A 73 6.90 -7.65 -6.77
C GLU A 73 6.36 -8.74 -7.71
N LEU A 74 5.04 -8.84 -7.83
CA LEU A 74 4.38 -9.85 -8.66
C LEU A 74 4.42 -9.49 -10.15
N SER A 75 4.17 -8.21 -10.48
CA SER A 75 4.10 -7.70 -11.84
C SER A 75 5.49 -7.57 -12.46
N ASP A 76 5.76 -8.28 -13.55
CA ASP A 76 7.01 -8.16 -14.31
C ASP A 76 7.22 -6.70 -14.78
N HIS A 77 6.17 -6.04 -15.24
CA HIS A 77 6.24 -4.63 -15.67
C HIS A 77 6.67 -3.70 -14.52
N ALA A 78 6.11 -3.85 -13.31
CA ALA A 78 6.50 -3.06 -12.15
C ALA A 78 7.94 -3.38 -11.71
N VAL A 79 8.38 -4.64 -11.81
CA VAL A 79 9.78 -5.05 -11.57
C VAL A 79 10.73 -4.33 -12.53
N GLN A 80 10.40 -4.24 -13.82
CA GLN A 80 11.23 -3.52 -14.79
C GLN A 80 11.32 -2.03 -14.47
N LEU A 81 10.20 -1.37 -14.18
CA LEU A 81 10.17 0.03 -13.76
C LEU A 81 11.00 0.28 -12.50
N ALA A 82 10.92 -0.62 -11.51
CA ALA A 82 11.72 -0.51 -10.29
C ALA A 82 13.23 -0.64 -10.59
N ARG A 83 13.62 -1.55 -11.46
CA ARG A 83 15.03 -1.71 -11.88
C ARG A 83 15.55 -0.50 -12.64
N GLU A 84 14.75 0.07 -13.53
CA GLU A 84 15.06 1.31 -14.25
C GLU A 84 15.27 2.47 -13.27
N PHE A 85 14.32 2.67 -12.33
CA PHE A 85 14.41 3.67 -11.27
C PHE A 85 15.70 3.54 -10.45
N LEU A 86 16.07 2.33 -10.03
CA LEU A 86 17.30 2.07 -9.27
C LEU A 86 18.55 2.35 -10.09
N SER A 87 18.54 2.00 -11.37
CA SER A 87 19.65 2.24 -12.30
C SER A 87 19.88 3.73 -12.52
N GLU A 88 18.83 4.51 -12.79
CA GLU A 88 18.91 5.97 -12.96
C GLU A 88 19.47 6.67 -11.71
N ARG A 89 19.10 6.19 -10.53
CA ARG A 89 19.58 6.69 -9.23
C ARG A 89 20.94 6.12 -8.82
N ARG A 90 21.51 5.18 -9.60
CA ARG A 90 22.77 4.49 -9.31
C ARG A 90 22.77 3.76 -7.97
N ILE A 91 21.64 3.23 -7.56
CA ILE A 91 21.46 2.45 -6.33
C ILE A 91 21.96 1.03 -6.59
N LYS A 92 22.94 0.55 -5.80
CA LYS A 92 23.63 -0.72 -6.06
C LYS A 92 23.36 -1.82 -5.02
N ASN A 93 22.86 -1.46 -3.86
CA ASN A 93 22.60 -2.38 -2.75
C ASN A 93 21.14 -2.84 -2.68
N VAL A 94 20.39 -2.69 -3.78
CA VAL A 94 18.99 -3.13 -3.93
C VAL A 94 18.90 -4.10 -5.08
N GLU A 95 18.25 -5.26 -4.83
CA GLU A 95 17.84 -6.22 -5.84
C GLU A 95 16.31 -6.26 -5.92
N VAL A 96 15.72 -6.28 -7.13
CA VAL A 96 14.29 -6.45 -7.32
C VAL A 96 14.02 -7.78 -8.00
N ARG A 97 13.17 -8.61 -7.37
CA ARG A 97 12.78 -9.95 -7.83
C ARG A 97 11.29 -9.99 -8.13
N GLN A 98 10.97 -10.63 -9.24
CA GLN A 98 9.59 -11.02 -9.48
C GLN A 98 9.26 -12.20 -8.55
N GLY A 99 8.11 -12.11 -7.85
CA GLY A 99 7.72 -13.18 -6.93
C GLY A 99 6.36 -12.96 -6.29
N ASN A 100 5.80 -14.03 -5.77
CA ASN A 100 4.54 -13.99 -5.02
C ASN A 100 4.82 -13.58 -3.56
N ALA A 101 4.13 -12.56 -3.08
CA ALA A 101 4.24 -12.04 -1.71
C ALA A 101 3.97 -13.08 -0.61
N ALA A 102 3.11 -14.08 -0.88
CA ALA A 102 2.77 -15.15 0.06
C ALA A 102 3.74 -16.35 0.00
N ALA A 103 4.65 -16.38 -0.99
CA ALA A 103 5.62 -17.46 -1.19
C ALA A 103 6.82 -16.93 -2.00
N THR A 104 7.65 -16.11 -1.35
CA THR A 104 8.71 -15.34 -2.01
C THR A 104 9.86 -16.18 -2.53
N GLY A 105 10.05 -17.39 -1.99
CA GLY A 105 11.23 -18.22 -2.26
C GLY A 105 12.54 -17.68 -1.69
N LEU A 106 12.48 -16.63 -0.88
CA LEU A 106 13.65 -16.04 -0.24
C LEU A 106 14.13 -16.90 0.94
N PRO A 107 15.44 -16.82 1.30
CA PRO A 107 15.97 -17.54 2.45
C PRO A 107 15.28 -17.11 3.75
N ARG A 108 14.88 -18.10 4.55
CA ARG A 108 14.26 -17.89 5.87
C ARG A 108 15.25 -17.34 6.87
N GLU A 109 14.77 -16.55 7.84
CA GLU A 109 15.54 -16.04 8.99
C GLU A 109 16.84 -15.30 8.61
N ARG A 110 16.77 -14.51 7.52
CA ARG A 110 17.94 -13.80 6.98
C ARG A 110 17.83 -12.29 7.02
N PHE A 111 16.63 -11.75 7.22
CA PHE A 111 16.39 -10.32 7.17
C PHE A 111 16.25 -9.72 8.57
N ASP A 112 16.75 -8.50 8.74
CA ASP A 112 16.55 -7.68 9.93
C ASP A 112 15.19 -7.00 9.91
N LEU A 113 14.70 -6.66 8.70
CA LEU A 113 13.40 -6.04 8.47
C LEU A 113 12.70 -6.70 7.28
N ALA A 114 11.43 -7.06 7.45
CA ALA A 114 10.49 -7.29 6.37
C ALA A 114 9.38 -6.22 6.45
N THR A 115 9.16 -5.47 5.37
CA THR A 115 8.15 -4.41 5.34
C THR A 115 7.22 -4.54 4.14
N ALA A 116 5.97 -4.07 4.31
CA ALA A 116 4.99 -3.92 3.24
C ALA A 116 4.19 -2.63 3.44
N ARG A 117 3.94 -1.89 2.35
CA ARG A 117 3.19 -0.64 2.39
C ARG A 117 2.05 -0.66 1.37
N LEU A 118 0.81 -0.59 1.87
CA LEU A 118 -0.43 -0.58 1.07
C LEU A 118 -0.53 -1.79 0.13
N VAL A 119 -0.13 -2.95 0.63
CA VAL A 119 -0.17 -4.24 -0.06
C VAL A 119 -1.38 -5.05 0.39
N LEU A 120 -1.54 -5.22 1.71
CA LEU A 120 -2.55 -6.11 2.27
C LEU A 120 -3.98 -5.67 1.95
N VAL A 121 -4.20 -4.35 1.83
CA VAL A 121 -5.48 -3.74 1.44
C VAL A 121 -5.92 -4.12 0.01
N ASN A 122 -5.05 -4.75 -0.78
CA ASN A 122 -5.33 -5.15 -2.16
C ASN A 122 -5.32 -6.67 -2.37
N ILE A 123 -5.21 -7.45 -1.29
CA ILE A 123 -4.97 -8.90 -1.36
C ILE A 123 -6.06 -9.66 -0.58
N PRO A 124 -6.66 -10.73 -1.17
CA PRO A 124 -7.74 -11.47 -0.52
C PRO A 124 -7.31 -12.35 0.68
N GLU A 125 -6.04 -12.74 0.76
CA GLU A 125 -5.52 -13.60 1.84
C GLU A 125 -4.28 -12.97 2.52
N PRO A 126 -4.42 -11.80 3.16
CA PRO A 126 -3.29 -11.04 3.67
C PRO A 126 -2.52 -11.73 4.79
N GLU A 127 -3.15 -12.64 5.54
CA GLU A 127 -2.53 -13.43 6.59
C GLU A 127 -1.37 -14.31 6.06
N LYS A 128 -1.47 -14.82 4.84
CA LYS A 128 -0.40 -15.60 4.20
C LYS A 128 0.85 -14.76 3.96
N ILE A 129 0.66 -13.49 3.58
CA ILE A 129 1.77 -12.55 3.37
C ILE A 129 2.46 -12.25 4.70
N VAL A 130 1.69 -11.96 5.76
CA VAL A 130 2.27 -11.67 7.08
C VAL A 130 3.03 -12.87 7.63
N ALA A 131 2.51 -14.10 7.45
CA ALA A 131 3.20 -15.33 7.82
C ALA A 131 4.51 -15.52 7.03
N GLU A 132 4.49 -15.25 5.71
CA GLU A 132 5.70 -15.26 4.90
C GLU A 132 6.73 -14.27 5.42
N MET A 133 6.34 -13.00 5.65
CA MET A 133 7.22 -11.96 6.18
C MET A 133 7.84 -12.36 7.54
N ALA A 134 7.04 -12.93 8.45
CA ALA A 134 7.54 -13.41 9.74
C ALA A 134 8.56 -14.55 9.61
N SER A 135 8.44 -15.38 8.58
CA SER A 135 9.39 -16.45 8.28
C SER A 135 10.74 -15.95 7.73
N LEU A 136 10.72 -14.80 7.03
CA LEU A 136 11.91 -14.21 6.42
C LEU A 136 12.81 -13.52 7.43
N VAL A 137 12.25 -12.92 8.48
CA VAL A 137 13.04 -12.20 9.49
C VAL A 137 13.71 -13.18 10.45
N ARG A 138 14.95 -12.86 10.87
CA ARG A 138 15.68 -13.60 11.89
C ARG A 138 15.10 -13.36 13.29
N SER A 139 15.53 -14.12 14.29
CA SER A 139 15.25 -13.80 15.71
C SER A 139 15.72 -12.38 16.02
N GLY A 140 14.87 -11.59 16.70
CA GLY A 140 15.06 -10.16 16.96
C GLY A 140 14.79 -9.25 15.76
N GLY A 141 14.58 -9.79 14.56
CA GLY A 141 14.18 -9.02 13.35
C GLY A 141 12.75 -8.50 13.45
N VAL A 142 12.41 -7.56 12.59
CA VAL A 142 11.14 -6.82 12.64
C VAL A 142 10.31 -7.08 11.40
N VAL A 143 8.99 -7.27 11.57
CA VAL A 143 8.00 -7.15 10.51
C VAL A 143 7.24 -5.84 10.69
N ALA A 144 7.18 -5.01 9.65
CA ALA A 144 6.53 -3.72 9.66
C ALA A 144 5.51 -3.60 8.53
N LEU A 145 4.32 -3.13 8.86
CA LEU A 145 3.20 -2.93 7.94
C LEU A 145 2.74 -1.48 7.99
N HIS A 146 2.38 -0.94 6.83
CA HIS A 146 1.75 0.37 6.69
C HIS A 146 0.52 0.21 5.79
N GLU A 147 -0.68 0.23 6.36
CA GLU A 147 -1.92 -0.08 5.65
C GLU A 147 -3.00 0.98 5.88
N ALA A 148 -3.94 1.05 4.95
CA ALA A 148 -5.07 1.97 5.02
C ALA A 148 -6.29 1.33 5.69
N ASP A 149 -7.05 2.16 6.39
CA ASP A 149 -8.40 1.91 6.87
C ASP A 149 -9.34 3.00 6.34
N TRP A 150 -10.31 2.62 5.55
CA TRP A 150 -11.19 3.55 4.82
C TRP A 150 -12.28 4.20 5.69
N SER A 151 -12.35 3.88 6.98
CA SER A 151 -13.41 4.42 7.85
C SER A 151 -13.35 5.94 7.98
N ALA A 152 -12.15 6.51 8.05
CA ALA A 152 -11.97 7.95 8.22
C ALA A 152 -12.00 8.75 6.90
N HIS A 153 -12.07 8.07 5.74
CA HIS A 153 -12.05 8.75 4.44
C HIS A 153 -13.39 9.40 4.15
N VAL A 154 -13.48 10.71 4.36
CA VAL A 154 -14.72 11.50 4.27
C VAL A 154 -14.45 12.88 3.69
N CYS A 155 -15.51 13.56 3.26
CA CYS A 155 -15.49 14.98 2.93
C CYS A 155 -16.50 15.76 3.77
N ASP A 156 -16.22 17.03 3.97
CA ASP A 156 -17.13 18.01 4.60
C ASP A 156 -17.20 19.27 3.73
N PRO A 157 -18.41 19.79 3.39
CA PRO A 157 -19.73 19.24 3.69
C PRO A 157 -19.95 17.82 3.13
N PRO A 158 -20.80 17.00 3.79
CA PRO A 158 -21.11 15.67 3.30
C PRO A 158 -21.70 15.69 1.89
N LEU A 159 -21.33 14.73 1.06
CA LEU A 159 -21.81 14.62 -0.32
C LEU A 159 -22.48 13.25 -0.53
N PRO A 160 -23.79 13.17 -0.85
CA PRO A 160 -24.46 11.90 -1.10
C PRO A 160 -23.80 11.05 -2.19
N ALA A 161 -23.26 11.68 -3.24
CA ALA A 161 -22.51 11.01 -4.30
C ALA A 161 -21.23 10.33 -3.79
N TRP A 162 -20.52 10.93 -2.81
CA TRP A 162 -19.40 10.30 -2.13
C TRP A 162 -19.80 9.01 -1.45
N ASP A 163 -20.85 9.06 -0.63
CA ASP A 163 -21.30 7.90 0.12
C ASP A 163 -21.81 6.80 -0.83
N ARG A 164 -22.51 7.17 -1.90
CA ARG A 164 -23.02 6.22 -2.91
C ARG A 164 -21.89 5.49 -3.63
N LEU A 165 -20.87 6.22 -4.09
CA LEU A 165 -19.68 5.65 -4.72
C LEU A 165 -18.88 4.79 -3.73
N LYS A 166 -18.75 5.24 -2.47
CA LYS A 166 -18.07 4.48 -1.43
C LYS A 166 -18.75 3.14 -1.14
N VAL A 167 -20.09 3.12 -1.07
CA VAL A 167 -20.85 1.87 -0.92
C VAL A 167 -20.57 0.92 -2.08
N ALA A 168 -20.65 1.39 -3.32
CA ALA A 168 -20.36 0.56 -4.50
C ALA A 168 -18.94 -0.02 -4.48
N LEU A 169 -17.95 0.81 -4.15
CA LEU A 169 -16.54 0.39 -4.06
C LEU A 169 -16.32 -0.63 -2.95
N VAL A 170 -16.85 -0.39 -1.74
CA VAL A 170 -16.72 -1.31 -0.60
C VAL A 170 -17.38 -2.64 -0.92
N THR A 171 -18.62 -2.63 -1.43
CA THR A 171 -19.34 -3.85 -1.81
C THR A 171 -18.56 -4.65 -2.86
N TYR A 172 -18.04 -3.97 -3.90
CA TYR A 172 -17.19 -4.61 -4.91
C TYR A 172 -15.95 -5.27 -4.28
N SER A 173 -15.28 -4.55 -3.39
CA SER A 173 -14.08 -5.04 -2.71
C SER A 173 -14.38 -6.29 -1.88
N GLU A 174 -15.44 -6.26 -1.09
CA GLU A 174 -15.86 -7.41 -0.26
C GLU A 174 -16.20 -8.64 -1.11
N GLN A 175 -16.87 -8.47 -2.26
CA GLN A 175 -17.15 -9.57 -3.21
C GLN A 175 -15.87 -10.21 -3.77
N LYS A 176 -14.78 -9.46 -3.83
CA LYS A 176 -13.45 -9.94 -4.27
C LYS A 176 -12.56 -10.41 -3.10
N GLY A 177 -13.09 -10.45 -1.88
CA GLY A 177 -12.36 -10.83 -0.68
C GLY A 177 -11.35 -9.77 -0.20
N ILE A 178 -11.48 -8.54 -0.69
CA ILE A 178 -10.61 -7.42 -0.33
C ILE A 178 -11.20 -6.66 0.87
N ASP A 179 -10.38 -6.44 1.88
CA ASP A 179 -10.75 -5.70 3.09
C ASP A 179 -10.16 -4.28 3.07
N LEU A 180 -10.97 -3.30 2.67
CA LEU A 180 -10.57 -1.89 2.67
C LEU A 180 -10.35 -1.32 4.10
N TYR A 181 -10.72 -2.06 5.13
CA TYR A 181 -10.52 -1.70 6.53
C TYR A 181 -9.39 -2.50 7.20
N ILE A 182 -8.52 -3.12 6.41
CA ILE A 182 -7.44 -4.01 6.87
C ILE A 182 -6.50 -3.34 7.89
N GLY A 183 -6.30 -2.01 7.78
CA GLY A 183 -5.41 -1.25 8.66
C GLY A 183 -5.65 -1.52 10.15
N ARG A 184 -6.92 -1.59 10.58
CA ARG A 184 -7.28 -1.89 11.99
C ARG A 184 -6.94 -3.31 12.44
N ARG A 185 -6.66 -4.20 11.50
CA ARG A 185 -6.40 -5.63 11.76
C ARG A 185 -4.92 -5.98 11.82
N ILE A 186 -4.04 -5.15 11.23
CA ILE A 186 -2.62 -5.51 11.03
C ILE A 186 -1.89 -5.81 12.33
N ALA A 187 -2.17 -5.09 13.42
CA ALA A 187 -1.55 -5.38 14.73
C ALA A 187 -1.93 -6.77 15.27
N ARG A 188 -3.18 -7.19 15.08
CA ARG A 188 -3.63 -8.53 15.44
C ARG A 188 -2.99 -9.59 14.54
N MET A 189 -2.86 -9.30 13.23
CA MET A 189 -2.21 -10.20 12.29
C MET A 189 -0.74 -10.44 12.64
N LEU A 190 -0.01 -9.39 13.03
CA LEU A 190 1.36 -9.53 13.51
C LEU A 190 1.45 -10.45 14.74
N ARG A 191 0.57 -10.26 15.74
CA ARG A 191 0.53 -11.14 16.93
C ARG A 191 0.19 -12.58 16.56
N ASN A 192 -0.77 -12.79 15.67
CA ASN A 192 -1.15 -14.13 15.21
C ASN A 192 -0.02 -14.83 14.43
N ALA A 193 0.86 -14.07 13.79
CA ALA A 193 2.07 -14.58 13.16
C ALA A 193 3.23 -14.84 14.14
N GLY A 194 2.99 -14.74 15.45
CA GLY A 194 3.99 -15.04 16.50
C GLY A 194 4.93 -13.88 16.83
N LEU A 195 4.65 -12.67 16.35
CA LEU A 195 5.48 -11.50 16.64
C LEU A 195 5.11 -10.90 18.02
N VAL A 196 6.10 -10.45 18.73
CA VAL A 196 5.99 -9.83 20.07
C VAL A 196 6.30 -8.33 20.01
N ASP A 197 6.11 -7.63 21.12
CA ASP A 197 6.36 -6.18 21.25
C ASP A 197 5.68 -5.34 20.14
N VAL A 198 4.45 -5.73 19.78
CA VAL A 198 3.73 -5.10 18.69
C VAL A 198 3.35 -3.67 19.04
N GLN A 199 3.90 -2.72 18.27
CA GLN A 199 3.61 -1.29 18.34
C GLN A 199 2.63 -0.90 17.23
N VAL A 200 1.88 0.19 17.46
CA VAL A 200 0.89 0.72 16.49
C VAL A 200 0.96 2.24 16.48
N HIS A 201 0.99 2.81 15.29
CA HIS A 201 1.02 4.26 15.10
C HIS A 201 -0.02 4.69 14.05
N PRO A 202 -1.04 5.48 14.41
CA PRO A 202 -2.03 6.00 13.47
C PRO A 202 -1.53 7.26 12.78
N LEU A 203 -1.92 7.43 11.51
CA LEU A 203 -1.64 8.61 10.70
C LEU A 203 -2.92 9.05 9.98
N ILE A 204 -3.20 10.34 9.97
CA ILE A 204 -4.33 10.91 9.25
C ILE A 204 -3.92 12.26 8.67
N HIS A 205 -4.42 12.57 7.48
CA HIS A 205 -4.10 13.80 6.76
C HIS A 205 -5.36 14.55 6.38
N ILE A 206 -5.22 15.86 6.27
CA ILE A 206 -6.20 16.74 5.65
C ILE A 206 -5.64 17.12 4.28
N TYR A 207 -6.38 16.82 3.22
CA TYR A 207 -5.99 17.15 1.87
C TYR A 207 -6.48 18.54 1.47
N ALA A 208 -5.58 19.51 1.55
CA ALA A 208 -5.83 20.87 1.09
C ALA A 208 -6.23 20.93 -0.40
N PRO A 209 -6.84 22.01 -0.90
CA PRO A 209 -7.31 22.13 -2.29
C PRO A 209 -6.27 21.75 -3.35
N ASN A 210 -5.00 22.08 -3.13
CA ASN A 210 -3.90 21.80 -4.06
C ASN A 210 -3.14 20.50 -3.76
N HIS A 211 -3.59 19.70 -2.79
CA HIS A 211 -2.91 18.48 -2.41
C HIS A 211 -3.13 17.41 -3.48
N SER A 212 -2.06 16.78 -3.94
CA SER A 212 -2.08 15.76 -5.02
C SER A 212 -2.99 14.57 -4.72
N ARG A 213 -3.16 14.20 -3.45
CA ARG A 213 -4.02 13.10 -3.00
C ARG A 213 -5.47 13.49 -2.75
N ARG A 214 -5.83 14.77 -2.91
CA ARG A 214 -7.22 15.20 -2.73
C ARG A 214 -8.21 14.43 -3.63
N PRO A 215 -7.90 14.15 -4.91
CA PRO A 215 -8.77 13.37 -5.79
C PRO A 215 -8.59 11.85 -5.68
N ILE A 216 -7.90 11.33 -4.65
CA ILE A 216 -7.56 9.90 -4.58
C ILE A 216 -8.78 8.98 -4.64
N PHE A 217 -9.89 9.38 -4.01
CA PHE A 217 -11.14 8.62 -4.06
C PHE A 217 -11.71 8.56 -5.48
N LEU A 218 -11.76 9.70 -6.15
CA LEU A 218 -12.18 9.80 -7.56
C LEU A 218 -11.32 8.91 -8.46
N GLN A 219 -10.00 8.89 -8.24
CA GLN A 219 -9.08 8.03 -9.00
C GLN A 219 -9.37 6.55 -8.78
N PHE A 220 -9.63 6.11 -7.55
CA PHE A 220 -9.95 4.72 -7.25
C PHE A 220 -11.27 4.28 -7.88
N VAL A 221 -12.34 5.06 -7.74
CA VAL A 221 -13.63 4.68 -8.31
C VAL A 221 -13.59 4.67 -9.85
N ASN A 222 -12.88 5.61 -10.48
CA ASN A 222 -12.69 5.63 -11.93
C ASN A 222 -11.84 4.44 -12.40
N ASN A 223 -10.79 4.07 -11.69
CA ASN A 223 -9.95 2.92 -12.02
C ASN A 223 -10.73 1.59 -11.98
N LEU A 224 -11.72 1.50 -11.11
CA LEU A 224 -12.56 0.31 -10.95
C LEU A 224 -13.93 0.42 -11.63
N ARG A 225 -14.20 1.51 -12.37
CA ARG A 225 -15.48 1.82 -12.98
C ARG A 225 -16.10 0.61 -13.70
N ASP A 226 -15.42 0.10 -14.71
CA ASP A 226 -15.98 -0.95 -15.57
C ASP A 226 -16.28 -2.24 -14.79
N ARG A 227 -15.47 -2.53 -13.77
CA ARG A 227 -15.67 -3.69 -12.88
C ARG A 227 -16.87 -3.49 -11.95
N ILE A 228 -17.03 -2.29 -11.38
CA ILE A 228 -18.16 -1.93 -10.52
C ILE A 228 -19.47 -1.94 -11.30
N LEU A 229 -19.46 -1.42 -12.54
CA LEU A 229 -20.61 -1.43 -13.45
C LEU A 229 -21.00 -2.85 -13.88
N ALA A 230 -20.01 -3.69 -14.21
CA ALA A 230 -20.22 -5.07 -14.61
C ALA A 230 -20.89 -5.93 -13.52
N GLU A 231 -20.63 -5.64 -12.25
CA GLU A 231 -21.28 -6.29 -11.10
C GLU A 231 -22.69 -5.69 -10.80
N GLY A 232 -23.13 -4.70 -11.54
CA GLY A 232 -24.46 -4.08 -11.36
C GLY A 232 -24.63 -3.30 -10.04
N LEU A 233 -23.54 -2.90 -9.39
CA LEU A 233 -23.59 -2.22 -8.10
C LEU A 233 -24.09 -0.77 -8.19
N ILE A 234 -23.97 -0.18 -9.37
CA ILE A 234 -24.46 1.15 -9.72
C ILE A 234 -24.73 1.18 -11.23
N SER A 235 -25.74 1.92 -11.69
CA SER A 235 -25.95 2.10 -13.12
C SER A 235 -24.93 3.05 -13.72
N GLU A 236 -24.69 2.97 -15.05
CA GLU A 236 -23.75 3.85 -15.73
C GLU A 236 -24.17 5.33 -15.62
N ALA A 237 -25.46 5.63 -15.76
CA ALA A 237 -25.99 6.98 -15.61
C ALA A 237 -25.77 7.52 -14.19
N GLU A 238 -26.13 6.76 -13.17
CA GLU A 238 -25.93 7.13 -11.76
C GLU A 238 -24.43 7.30 -11.42
N PHE A 239 -23.56 6.42 -11.94
CA PHE A 239 -22.13 6.56 -11.77
C PHE A 239 -21.61 7.87 -12.34
N ALA A 240 -22.00 8.22 -13.58
CA ALA A 240 -21.59 9.45 -14.24
C ALA A 240 -22.06 10.70 -13.48
N GLU A 241 -23.29 10.70 -12.97
CA GLU A 241 -23.83 11.80 -12.14
C GLU A 241 -23.05 11.94 -10.83
N CYS A 242 -22.75 10.82 -10.16
CA CYS A 242 -21.97 10.82 -8.93
C CYS A 242 -20.55 11.34 -9.17
N ILE A 243 -19.89 10.94 -10.26
CA ILE A 243 -18.55 11.43 -10.62
C ILE A 243 -18.54 12.93 -10.85
N ALA A 244 -19.47 13.44 -11.67
CA ALA A 244 -19.58 14.88 -11.95
C ALA A 244 -19.82 15.70 -10.68
N SER A 245 -20.70 15.19 -9.78
CA SER A 245 -20.97 15.80 -8.49
C SER A 245 -19.73 15.81 -7.58
N LEU A 246 -18.98 14.69 -7.55
CA LEU A 246 -17.76 14.54 -6.77
C LEU A 246 -16.64 15.47 -7.28
N GLU A 247 -16.44 15.55 -8.58
CA GLU A 247 -15.46 16.46 -9.20
C GLU A 247 -15.76 17.91 -8.84
N GLY A 248 -17.03 18.34 -9.01
CA GLY A 248 -17.46 19.68 -8.65
C GLY A 248 -17.30 19.98 -7.16
N HIS A 249 -17.50 19.00 -6.30
CA HIS A 249 -17.34 19.14 -4.86
C HIS A 249 -15.87 19.26 -4.45
N LEU A 250 -15.00 18.42 -5.00
CA LEU A 250 -13.56 18.45 -4.74
C LEU A 250 -12.87 19.72 -5.27
N ALA A 251 -13.44 20.36 -6.30
CA ALA A 251 -12.91 21.61 -6.83
C ALA A 251 -13.14 22.81 -5.90
N LYS A 252 -14.08 22.72 -4.96
CA LYS A 252 -14.40 23.82 -4.05
C LYS A 252 -13.32 23.94 -2.96
N PRO A 253 -12.73 25.12 -2.74
CA PRO A 253 -11.69 25.31 -1.73
C PRO A 253 -12.19 25.10 -0.29
N GLU A 254 -13.47 25.34 -0.03
CA GLU A 254 -14.11 25.14 1.27
C GLU A 254 -14.37 23.67 1.62
N THR A 255 -14.30 22.74 0.65
CA THR A 255 -14.47 21.32 0.92
C THR A 255 -13.25 20.77 1.68
N LEU A 256 -13.47 20.28 2.87
CA LEU A 256 -12.48 19.51 3.61
C LEU A 256 -12.47 18.07 3.10
N VAL A 257 -11.29 17.50 2.88
CA VAL A 257 -11.12 16.07 2.58
C VAL A 257 -10.17 15.47 3.62
N ILE A 258 -10.66 14.49 4.36
CA ILE A 258 -9.89 13.74 5.36
C ILE A 258 -9.43 12.43 4.70
N SER A 259 -8.16 12.07 4.87
CA SER A 259 -7.57 10.87 4.31
C SER A 259 -8.16 9.59 4.90
N HIS A 260 -7.81 8.45 4.33
CA HIS A 260 -7.86 7.19 5.05
C HIS A 260 -7.13 7.31 6.39
N LEU A 261 -7.58 6.55 7.37
CA LEU A 261 -6.76 6.31 8.56
C LEU A 261 -5.65 5.34 8.15
N PHE A 262 -4.43 5.83 8.01
CA PHE A 262 -3.29 4.96 7.82
C PHE A 262 -2.84 4.42 9.17
N ILE A 263 -2.50 3.14 9.21
CA ILE A 263 -2.00 2.49 10.41
C ILE A 263 -0.66 1.85 10.08
N GLN A 264 0.36 2.28 10.80
CA GLN A 264 1.65 1.61 10.85
C GLN A 264 1.66 0.69 12.06
N ALA A 265 2.06 -0.58 11.86
CA ALA A 265 2.26 -1.51 12.95
C ALA A 265 3.50 -2.35 12.70
N TRP A 266 4.26 -2.63 13.74
CA TRP A 266 5.44 -3.48 13.66
C TRP A 266 5.60 -4.32 14.91
N GLY A 267 6.22 -5.50 14.74
CA GLY A 267 6.50 -6.41 15.82
C GLY A 267 7.82 -7.13 15.61
N ARG A 268 8.40 -7.68 16.68
CA ARG A 268 9.67 -8.40 16.66
C ARG A 268 9.44 -9.90 16.65
N LYS A 269 10.29 -10.62 15.91
CA LYS A 269 10.37 -12.07 16.01
C LYS A 269 11.11 -12.42 17.31
N PRO A 270 10.56 -13.33 18.14
CA PRO A 270 11.24 -13.81 19.36
C PRO A 270 12.62 -14.38 19.12
#